data_ef61fadab66c78435710d9b861032497
#
_entry.id   ef61fadab66c78435710d9b861032497
#
_cell.length_a   1.000
_cell.length_b   1.000
_cell.length_c   1.000
_cell.angle_alpha   90.00
_cell.angle_beta   90.00
_cell.angle_gamma   90.00
#
_symmetry.space_group_name_H-M   'P 1'
#
loop_
_entity.id
_entity.type
_entity.pdbx_description
1 polymer ?
#
loop_
_entity_poly.entity_id
_entity_poly.type
_entity_poly.pdbx_seq_one_letter_code
_entity_poly.pdbx_strand_id
1 'polypeptide(L)'
;KIEELTFEKVSPILGPVKVTLTQIEAGNQHNVIPSEVKLVLDVRVNECYSNTEIKEYIQAALPCEVTPRSLRLQSSSIDENHPLVQAGKKLGRSVYGSPTLSDQAALSCPSLKLGPGDSTRSHSADEYIYVQEIEEGIALYIELVKQIL
;
A
#
# COMPACT_ATOMS: atom_id res chain seq x y z
N LYS A 1 -5.84 10.29 21.34
CA LYS A 1 -5.06 9.02 21.36
C LYS A 1 -4.79 8.46 19.96
N ILE A 2 -5.82 8.41 19.06
CA ILE A 2 -5.59 7.92 17.68
C ILE A 2 -4.57 8.80 16.96
N GLU A 3 -4.65 10.10 17.06
CA GLU A 3 -3.73 11.07 16.48
C GLU A 3 -2.31 11.04 17.12
N GLU A 4 -2.18 10.42 18.27
CA GLU A 4 -0.92 10.26 19.00
C GLU A 4 -0.21 8.93 18.66
N LEU A 5 -0.84 8.07 17.86
CA LEU A 5 -0.23 6.81 17.42
C LEU A 5 0.98 7.11 16.54
N THR A 6 2.14 6.69 16.98
CA THR A 6 3.41 6.87 16.27
C THR A 6 4.10 5.52 16.07
N PHE A 7 4.73 5.32 14.94
CA PHE A 7 5.42 4.10 14.59
C PHE A 7 6.88 4.40 14.32
N GLU A 8 7.78 3.70 15.00
CA GLU A 8 9.22 3.99 14.99
C GLU A 8 9.88 3.66 13.65
N LYS A 9 9.46 2.55 13.01
CA LYS A 9 10.07 2.12 11.75
C LYS A 9 9.47 2.93 10.59
N VAL A 10 10.32 3.71 9.96
CA VAL A 10 9.97 4.56 8.82
C VAL A 10 10.59 3.98 7.55
N SER A 11 9.77 3.73 6.54
CA SER A 11 10.25 3.29 5.24
C SER A 11 10.97 4.44 4.52
N PRO A 12 12.14 4.20 3.93
CA PRO A 12 12.82 5.20 3.10
C PRO A 12 12.06 5.51 1.80
N ILE A 13 11.14 4.62 1.39
CA ILE A 13 10.39 4.73 0.13
C ILE A 13 8.95 5.16 0.38
N LEU A 14 8.24 4.52 1.33
CA LEU A 14 6.82 4.78 1.62
C LEU A 14 6.60 5.77 2.78
N GLY A 15 7.65 6.09 3.54
CA GLY A 15 7.56 6.93 4.72
C GLY A 15 6.97 6.22 5.94
N PRO A 16 6.44 6.97 6.93
CA PRO A 16 5.87 6.41 8.15
C PRO A 16 4.53 5.72 7.89
N VAL A 17 4.16 4.79 8.78
CA VAL A 17 2.79 4.28 8.86
C VAL A 17 1.83 5.43 9.14
N LYS A 18 0.73 5.50 8.40
CA LYS A 18 -0.31 6.51 8.59
C LYS A 18 -1.60 5.87 9.11
N VAL A 19 -2.16 6.45 10.15
CA VAL A 19 -3.46 6.06 10.72
C VAL A 19 -4.42 7.23 10.58
N THR A 20 -5.55 7.00 9.93
CA THR A 20 -6.57 8.01 9.70
C THR A 20 -7.92 7.51 10.19
N LEU A 21 -8.59 8.27 11.06
CA LEU A 21 -9.97 8.01 11.44
C LEU A 21 -10.87 8.43 10.26
N THR A 22 -11.58 7.46 9.67
CA THR A 22 -12.38 7.67 8.47
C THR A 22 -13.88 7.66 8.70
N GLN A 23 -14.35 6.93 9.73
CA GLN A 23 -15.77 6.86 10.06
C GLN A 23 -15.97 6.81 11.58
N ILE A 24 -17.05 7.43 12.04
CA ILE A 24 -17.52 7.37 13.43
C ILE A 24 -19.02 7.08 13.39
N GLU A 25 -19.45 6.04 14.11
CA GLU A 25 -20.85 5.71 14.32
C GLU A 25 -21.13 5.68 15.82
N ALA A 26 -22.10 6.47 16.28
CA ALA A 26 -22.46 6.55 17.69
C ALA A 26 -23.90 7.01 17.87
N GLY A 27 -24.68 6.23 18.64
CA GLY A 27 -26.03 6.57 19.05
C GLY A 27 -27.05 6.77 17.91
N ASN A 28 -28.31 6.86 18.30
CA ASN A 28 -29.43 7.09 17.38
C ASN A 28 -30.50 8.04 17.95
N GLN A 29 -30.26 8.56 19.16
CA GLN A 29 -31.18 9.47 19.84
C GLN A 29 -30.42 10.67 20.39
N HIS A 30 -31.00 11.86 20.25
CA HIS A 30 -30.37 13.13 20.59
C HIS A 30 -30.19 13.37 22.11
N ASN A 31 -30.90 12.63 22.97
CA ASN A 31 -30.93 12.82 24.40
C ASN A 31 -30.44 11.58 25.18
N VAL A 32 -29.80 10.61 24.53
CA VAL A 32 -29.25 9.38 25.12
C VAL A 32 -27.76 9.28 24.84
N ILE A 33 -27.00 9.04 25.89
CA ILE A 33 -25.56 8.74 25.75
C ILE A 33 -25.45 7.36 25.12
N PRO A 34 -24.71 7.21 23.97
CA PRO A 34 -24.57 5.93 23.34
C PRO A 34 -23.80 4.94 24.20
N SER A 35 -24.26 3.69 24.21
CA SER A 35 -23.57 2.58 24.90
C SER A 35 -22.35 2.07 24.12
N GLU A 36 -22.30 2.34 22.85
CA GLU A 36 -21.23 1.89 21.93
C GLU A 36 -20.88 3.01 20.96
N VAL A 37 -19.59 3.11 20.63
CA VAL A 37 -19.06 3.95 19.56
C VAL A 37 -18.21 3.06 18.67
N LYS A 38 -18.51 3.04 17.36
CA LYS A 38 -17.71 2.35 16.35
C LYS A 38 -16.86 3.35 15.59
N LEU A 39 -15.58 3.05 15.48
CA LEU A 39 -14.61 3.85 14.76
C LEU A 39 -14.01 3.00 13.64
N VAL A 40 -13.86 3.58 12.46
CA VAL A 40 -13.12 2.93 11.35
C VAL A 40 -11.83 3.69 11.11
N LEU A 41 -10.73 2.94 11.17
CA LEU A 41 -9.39 3.47 10.90
C LEU A 41 -8.90 2.95 9.55
N ASP A 42 -8.46 3.83 8.66
CA ASP A 42 -7.62 3.49 7.51
C ASP A 42 -6.16 3.51 7.95
N VAL A 43 -5.48 2.37 7.80
CA VAL A 43 -4.09 2.21 8.22
C VAL A 43 -3.24 1.88 7.01
N ARG A 44 -2.36 2.81 6.63
CA ARG A 44 -1.39 2.63 5.54
C ARG A 44 -0.10 2.11 6.10
N VAL A 45 0.10 0.80 5.95
CA VAL A 45 1.26 0.07 6.46
C VAL A 45 2.40 0.14 5.44
N ASN A 46 3.63 0.34 5.91
CA ASN A 46 4.84 0.23 5.10
C ASN A 46 5.45 -1.18 5.23
N GLU A 47 6.49 -1.46 4.44
CA GLU A 47 7.16 -2.77 4.38
C GLU A 47 7.98 -3.12 5.64
N CYS A 48 8.15 -2.17 6.57
CA CYS A 48 8.88 -2.40 7.83
C CYS A 48 8.04 -3.10 8.89
N TYR A 49 6.72 -3.23 8.68
CA TYR A 49 5.78 -3.85 9.59
C TYR A 49 4.89 -4.87 8.90
N SER A 50 4.56 -5.94 9.60
CA SER A 50 3.43 -6.79 9.25
C SER A 50 2.10 -6.18 9.71
N ASN A 51 1.01 -6.55 9.07
CA ASN A 51 -0.33 -6.13 9.50
C ASN A 51 -0.66 -6.61 10.92
N THR A 52 -0.10 -7.76 11.34
CA THR A 52 -0.27 -8.31 12.69
C THR A 52 0.42 -7.42 13.73
N GLU A 53 1.68 -7.03 13.52
CA GLU A 53 2.40 -6.10 14.41
C GLU A 53 1.65 -4.78 14.57
N ILE A 54 1.14 -4.22 13.48
CA ILE A 54 0.36 -2.98 13.50
C ILE A 54 -0.94 -3.16 14.31
N LYS A 55 -1.67 -4.25 14.09
CA LYS A 55 -2.89 -4.55 14.86
C LYS A 55 -2.60 -4.67 16.36
N GLU A 56 -1.56 -5.38 16.73
CA GLU A 56 -1.16 -5.57 18.14
C GLU A 56 -0.74 -4.25 18.79
N TYR A 57 0.02 -3.42 18.06
CA TYR A 57 0.42 -2.11 18.52
C TYR A 57 -0.80 -1.20 18.78
N ILE A 58 -1.74 -1.13 17.82
CA ILE A 58 -2.95 -0.30 17.97
C ILE A 58 -3.82 -0.83 19.12
N GLN A 59 -3.96 -2.16 19.26
CA GLN A 59 -4.71 -2.78 20.35
C GLN A 59 -4.11 -2.45 21.73
N ALA A 60 -2.79 -2.42 21.85
CA ALA A 60 -2.10 -2.06 23.09
C ALA A 60 -2.22 -0.57 23.43
N ALA A 61 -2.25 0.30 22.41
CA ALA A 61 -2.30 1.74 22.59
C ALA A 61 -3.71 2.29 22.88
N LEU A 62 -4.76 1.60 22.42
CA LEU A 62 -6.14 2.07 22.55
C LEU A 62 -6.92 1.26 23.61
N PRO A 63 -7.73 1.93 24.44
CA PRO A 63 -8.54 1.28 25.50
C PRO A 63 -9.87 0.73 24.94
N CYS A 64 -9.86 0.14 23.77
CA CYS A 64 -11.04 -0.42 23.11
C CYS A 64 -10.67 -1.66 22.31
N GLU A 65 -11.65 -2.46 21.92
CA GLU A 65 -11.43 -3.60 21.05
C GLU A 65 -11.02 -3.15 19.64
N VAL A 66 -10.02 -3.82 19.08
CA VAL A 66 -9.52 -3.56 17.74
C VAL A 66 -9.68 -4.81 16.87
N THR A 67 -10.62 -4.75 15.94
CA THR A 67 -10.93 -5.85 15.02
C THR A 67 -10.46 -5.47 13.62
N PRO A 68 -9.42 -6.14 13.06
CA PRO A 68 -8.97 -5.86 11.70
C PRO A 68 -9.98 -6.41 10.68
N ARG A 69 -10.23 -5.66 9.62
CA ARG A 69 -11.05 -6.12 8.49
C ARG A 69 -10.40 -7.29 7.76
N SER A 70 -9.06 -7.24 7.61
CA SER A 70 -8.23 -8.31 7.06
C SER A 70 -6.78 -8.04 7.42
N LEU A 71 -6.02 -9.11 7.67
CA LEU A 71 -4.57 -9.05 7.85
C LEU A 71 -3.82 -9.68 6.67
N ARG A 72 -4.53 -10.14 5.64
CA ARG A 72 -3.98 -10.96 4.55
C ARG A 72 -3.11 -10.18 3.56
N LEU A 73 -3.52 -8.98 3.19
CA LEU A 73 -2.84 -8.20 2.16
C LEU A 73 -1.71 -7.39 2.82
N GLN A 74 -0.47 -7.82 2.59
CA GLN A 74 0.71 -7.21 3.17
C GLN A 74 1.29 -6.11 2.28
N SER A 75 2.07 -5.21 2.87
CA SER A 75 2.98 -4.36 2.10
C SER A 75 4.03 -5.23 1.42
N SER A 76 4.38 -4.91 0.19
CA SER A 76 5.36 -5.64 -0.61
C SER A 76 6.59 -4.80 -0.87
N SER A 77 7.75 -5.45 -0.97
CA SER A 77 9.00 -4.80 -1.29
C SER A 77 9.91 -5.72 -2.12
N ILE A 78 10.92 -5.12 -2.72
CA ILE A 78 11.97 -5.81 -3.45
C ILE A 78 13.28 -5.07 -3.21
N ASP A 79 14.37 -5.80 -3.02
CA ASP A 79 15.70 -5.22 -2.85
C ASP A 79 16.10 -4.43 -4.10
N GLU A 80 16.70 -3.27 -3.90
CA GLU A 80 17.14 -2.41 -5.02
C GLU A 80 18.19 -3.09 -5.91
N ASN A 81 19.00 -4.00 -5.33
CA ASN A 81 20.02 -4.77 -6.06
C ASN A 81 19.45 -6.03 -6.73
N HIS A 82 18.16 -6.33 -6.56
CA HIS A 82 17.54 -7.48 -7.19
C HIS A 82 17.66 -7.42 -8.72
N PRO A 83 17.96 -8.54 -9.41
CA PRO A 83 18.16 -8.57 -10.87
C PRO A 83 17.03 -7.91 -11.66
N LEU A 84 15.76 -8.10 -11.27
CA LEU A 84 14.61 -7.45 -11.88
C LEU A 84 14.69 -5.92 -11.82
N VAL A 85 15.07 -5.36 -10.67
CA VAL A 85 15.20 -3.91 -10.46
C VAL A 85 16.36 -3.37 -11.30
N GLN A 86 17.50 -4.06 -11.28
CA GLN A 86 18.67 -3.66 -12.04
C GLN A 86 18.43 -3.72 -13.55
N ALA A 87 17.71 -4.74 -14.04
CA ALA A 87 17.31 -4.82 -15.44
C ALA A 87 16.38 -3.66 -15.83
N GLY A 88 15.40 -3.33 -14.99
CA GLY A 88 14.52 -2.18 -15.20
C GLY A 88 15.30 -0.85 -15.29
N LYS A 89 16.25 -0.62 -14.38
CA LYS A 89 17.12 0.56 -14.38
C LYS A 89 17.97 0.65 -15.65
N LYS A 90 18.55 -0.46 -16.11
CA LYS A 90 19.32 -0.52 -17.36
C LYS A 90 18.45 -0.16 -18.57
N LEU A 91 17.17 -0.49 -18.54
CA LEU A 91 16.17 -0.13 -19.55
C LEU A 91 15.58 1.28 -19.36
N GLY A 92 16.20 2.11 -18.52
CA GLY A 92 15.83 3.50 -18.30
C GLY A 92 14.59 3.71 -17.43
N ARG A 93 14.19 2.72 -16.64
CA ARG A 93 13.05 2.86 -15.72
C ARG A 93 13.49 3.39 -14.36
N SER A 94 12.73 4.36 -13.85
CA SER A 94 12.89 4.86 -12.47
C SER A 94 12.21 3.93 -11.48
N VAL A 95 12.72 3.92 -10.25
CA VAL A 95 12.15 3.15 -9.12
C VAL A 95 11.47 4.11 -8.16
N TYR A 96 10.27 3.78 -7.73
CA TYR A 96 9.54 4.55 -6.73
C TYR A 96 8.60 3.64 -5.92
N GLY A 97 8.23 4.10 -4.71
CA GLY A 97 7.21 3.46 -3.90
C GLY A 97 5.80 3.95 -4.24
N SER A 98 4.83 3.05 -4.23
CA SER A 98 3.43 3.39 -4.43
C SER A 98 2.61 3.01 -3.19
N PRO A 99 1.84 3.94 -2.61
CA PRO A 99 0.96 3.65 -1.48
C PRO A 99 -0.33 2.92 -1.91
N THR A 100 -0.50 2.63 -3.20
CA THR A 100 -1.69 1.95 -3.71
C THR A 100 -1.58 0.45 -3.56
N LEU A 101 -2.67 -0.19 -3.12
CA LEU A 101 -2.77 -1.64 -3.05
C LEU A 101 -2.88 -2.24 -4.47
N SER A 102 -2.21 -3.36 -4.70
CA SER A 102 -2.29 -4.15 -5.93
C SER A 102 -2.27 -5.64 -5.60
N ASP A 103 -2.44 -6.49 -6.59
CA ASP A 103 -2.35 -7.96 -6.44
C ASP A 103 -1.00 -8.41 -5.87
N GLN A 104 0.02 -7.58 -5.99
CA GLN A 104 1.33 -7.76 -5.38
C GLN A 104 1.25 -7.99 -3.86
N ALA A 105 0.29 -7.38 -3.18
CA ALA A 105 0.06 -7.54 -1.74
C ALA A 105 -0.33 -8.98 -1.33
N ALA A 106 -0.74 -9.82 -2.28
CA ALA A 106 -1.07 -11.23 -2.06
C ALA A 106 0.13 -12.16 -2.31
N LEU A 107 1.24 -11.64 -2.83
CA LEU A 107 2.46 -12.41 -3.10
C LEU A 107 3.35 -12.45 -1.87
N SER A 108 3.93 -13.63 -1.60
CA SER A 108 4.90 -13.83 -0.52
C SER A 108 6.36 -13.78 -0.99
N CYS A 109 6.60 -13.50 -2.27
CA CYS A 109 7.93 -13.39 -2.86
C CYS A 109 8.31 -11.93 -3.14
N PRO A 110 9.61 -11.61 -3.27
CA PRO A 110 10.06 -10.33 -3.78
C PRO A 110 9.40 -10.02 -5.12
N SER A 111 8.78 -8.86 -5.24
CA SER A 111 8.00 -8.51 -6.41
C SER A 111 8.05 -7.01 -6.68
N LEU A 112 7.95 -6.63 -7.94
CA LEU A 112 7.80 -5.25 -8.36
C LEU A 112 6.57 -5.10 -9.25
N LYS A 113 6.03 -3.88 -9.29
CA LYS A 113 4.95 -3.51 -10.19
C LYS A 113 5.56 -2.77 -11.38
N LEU A 114 5.24 -3.21 -12.56
CA LEU A 114 5.59 -2.56 -13.82
C LEU A 114 4.38 -2.61 -14.74
N GLY A 115 4.11 -1.54 -15.45
CA GLY A 115 2.99 -1.49 -16.40
C GLY A 115 3.23 -0.44 -17.47
N PRO A 116 2.50 -0.50 -18.59
CA PRO A 116 2.48 0.55 -19.59
C PRO A 116 1.70 1.77 -19.08
N GLY A 117 1.93 2.91 -19.70
CA GLY A 117 1.21 4.15 -19.43
C GLY A 117 1.69 4.91 -18.20
N ASP A 118 0.92 5.94 -17.85
CA ASP A 118 1.19 6.82 -16.73
C ASP A 118 0.14 6.62 -15.64
N SER A 119 0.58 6.25 -14.43
CA SER A 119 -0.29 5.99 -13.29
C SER A 119 -1.04 7.24 -12.78
N THR A 120 -0.64 8.44 -13.17
CA THR A 120 -1.35 9.68 -12.80
C THR A 120 -2.70 9.83 -13.50
N ARG A 121 -2.90 9.10 -14.59
CA ARG A 121 -4.16 9.05 -15.34
C ARG A 121 -5.18 8.06 -14.76
N SER A 122 -4.73 7.19 -13.86
CA SER A 122 -5.57 6.16 -13.24
C SER A 122 -6.55 6.80 -12.24
N HIS A 123 -7.75 6.23 -12.14
CA HIS A 123 -8.85 6.72 -11.29
C HIS A 123 -9.34 8.14 -11.62
N SER A 124 -9.13 8.61 -12.85
CA SER A 124 -9.70 9.86 -13.36
C SER A 124 -11.02 9.61 -14.11
N ALA A 125 -11.82 10.67 -14.30
CA ALA A 125 -13.14 10.57 -14.98
C ALA A 125 -13.01 10.03 -16.42
N ASP A 126 -11.95 10.42 -17.12
CA ASP A 126 -11.64 9.99 -18.49
C ASP A 126 -10.32 9.21 -18.52
N GLU A 127 -10.23 8.15 -17.70
CA GLU A 127 -9.04 7.29 -17.64
C GLU A 127 -8.74 6.69 -19.02
N TYR A 128 -7.51 6.83 -19.48
CA TYR A 128 -7.08 6.36 -20.79
C TYR A 128 -5.62 5.89 -20.80
N ILE A 129 -5.29 5.12 -21.81
CA ILE A 129 -3.93 4.72 -22.19
C ILE A 129 -3.77 4.86 -23.72
N TYR A 130 -2.61 5.27 -24.17
CA TYR A 130 -2.31 5.27 -25.60
C TYR A 130 -1.95 3.87 -26.08
N VAL A 131 -2.39 3.50 -27.29
CA VAL A 131 -2.06 2.21 -27.90
C VAL A 131 -0.54 2.03 -28.01
N GLN A 132 0.17 3.08 -28.38
CA GLN A 132 1.64 3.08 -28.46
C GLN A 132 2.28 2.71 -27.10
N GLU A 133 1.75 3.18 -25.96
CA GLU A 133 2.27 2.84 -24.62
C GLU A 133 2.12 1.34 -24.33
N ILE A 134 1.06 0.71 -24.84
CA ILE A 134 0.88 -0.75 -24.74
C ILE A 134 1.93 -1.49 -25.56
N GLU A 135 2.17 -1.07 -26.80
CA GLU A 135 3.17 -1.66 -27.68
C GLU A 135 4.60 -1.52 -27.09
N GLU A 136 4.94 -0.34 -26.61
CA GLU A 136 6.21 -0.07 -25.92
C GLU A 136 6.35 -0.90 -24.64
N GLY A 137 5.24 -1.08 -23.89
CA GLY A 137 5.19 -1.91 -22.72
C GLY A 137 5.49 -3.38 -23.02
N ILE A 138 4.92 -3.94 -24.08
CA ILE A 138 5.18 -5.31 -24.54
C ILE A 138 6.67 -5.47 -24.88
N ALA A 139 7.23 -4.55 -25.67
CA ALA A 139 8.64 -4.57 -26.02
C ALA A 139 9.55 -4.49 -24.79
N LEU A 140 9.22 -3.63 -23.84
CA LEU A 140 9.93 -3.49 -22.56
C LEU A 140 9.94 -4.79 -21.75
N TYR A 141 8.79 -5.47 -21.63
CA TYR A 141 8.71 -6.74 -20.90
C TYR A 141 9.57 -7.82 -21.55
N ILE A 142 9.57 -7.90 -22.88
CA ILE A 142 10.40 -8.86 -23.60
C ILE A 142 11.88 -8.60 -23.31
N GLU A 143 12.35 -7.36 -23.39
CA GLU A 143 13.74 -7.00 -23.12
C GLU A 143 14.12 -7.20 -21.64
N LEU A 144 13.21 -6.92 -20.70
CA LEU A 144 13.41 -7.15 -19.28
C LEU A 144 13.64 -8.65 -19.01
N VAL A 145 12.78 -9.52 -19.56
CA VAL A 145 12.87 -10.97 -19.36
C VAL A 145 14.17 -11.52 -19.95
N LYS A 146 14.59 -11.05 -21.13
CA LYS A 146 15.88 -11.44 -21.76
C LYS A 146 17.11 -11.09 -20.91
N GLN A 147 17.04 -10.07 -20.08
CA GLN A 147 18.16 -9.68 -19.20
C GLN A 147 18.25 -10.52 -17.93
N ILE A 148 17.23 -11.30 -17.61
CA ILE A 148 17.14 -12.07 -16.38
C ILE A 148 17.34 -13.57 -16.62
N LEU A 149 16.92 -14.05 -17.80
CA LEU A 149 17.14 -15.42 -18.27
C LEU A 149 18.55 -15.62 -18.81
#